data_b4c1bf56519d6d48c32a9006ae56776e
#
_entry.id   b4c1bf56519d6d48c32a9006ae56776e
#
_cell.length_a   1.000
_cell.length_b   1.000
_cell.length_c   1.000
_cell.angle_alpha   90.00
_cell.angle_beta   90.00
_cell.angle_gamma   90.00
#
_symmetry.space_group_name_H-M   'P 1'
#
loop_
_entity.id
_entity.type
_entity.pdbx_description
1 polymer ?
#
loop_
_entity_poly.entity_id
_entity_poly.type
_entity_poly.pdbx_seq_one_letter_code
_entity_poly.pdbx_strand_id
1 'polypeptide(L)'
;MNIHEYQGKQIFRSMGVPVPEGRVAFTVDEAVEKAKELDTDVYVVKAQIHAGGRGKAGGVKIAKSLSEVEAYAKELLGKTLVTHQTGPQGKEVKRLYIEEGCDIQKEYYVGFVIDRATDRVTLMASEEGGTEIEEVAASTPEKIFKETIDPVVGLAPYQARRIAFNINIPKESINKAAKFLIALYNVFIEKDASIVEINPLVTTGDGDVLALDAKINFDDNALFRHKDILEFRDLEEEDPKEIEASKYDLSYIALDGDIGCMVNGAGLAMATMDTICLLYTSPSPRDRQKS
;
A
#
# COMPACT_ATOMS: atom_id res chain seq x y z
N MET A 1 4.39 4.55 -9.93
CA MET A 1 5.55 4.59 -8.98
C MET A 1 5.08 4.13 -7.61
N ASN A 2 5.84 3.24 -6.95
CA ASN A 2 5.59 2.76 -5.59
C ASN A 2 6.48 3.53 -4.59
N ILE A 3 6.04 3.61 -3.34
CA ILE A 3 6.82 4.20 -2.25
C ILE A 3 6.79 3.28 -1.02
N HIS A 4 7.71 3.51 -0.08
CA HIS A 4 7.72 2.78 1.20
C HIS A 4 6.56 3.24 2.12
N GLU A 5 6.18 2.36 3.05
CA GLU A 5 5.14 2.64 4.05
C GLU A 5 5.41 3.94 4.83
N TYR A 6 6.65 4.18 5.30
CA TYR A 6 6.97 5.38 6.06
C TYR A 6 6.77 6.67 5.26
N GLN A 7 7.05 6.63 3.94
CA GLN A 7 6.81 7.75 3.02
C GLN A 7 5.31 7.96 2.80
N GLY A 8 4.55 6.87 2.62
CA GLY A 8 3.08 6.91 2.56
C GLY A 8 2.47 7.53 3.81
N LYS A 9 2.93 7.13 4.99
CA LYS A 9 2.50 7.71 6.27
C LYS A 9 2.91 9.18 6.43
N GLN A 10 4.03 9.60 5.87
CA GLN A 10 4.42 11.01 5.82
C GLN A 10 3.42 11.84 5.00
N ILE A 11 3.00 11.34 3.84
CA ILE A 11 1.94 11.97 3.02
C ILE A 11 0.64 11.99 3.81
N PHE A 12 0.21 10.88 4.40
CA PHE A 12 -1.00 10.78 5.20
C PHE A 12 -1.04 11.83 6.30
N ARG A 13 0.02 11.92 7.09
CA ARG A 13 0.15 12.90 8.18
C ARG A 13 0.04 14.33 7.67
N SER A 14 0.70 14.67 6.56
CA SER A 14 0.67 16.01 5.97
C SER A 14 -0.73 16.43 5.48
N MET A 15 -1.59 15.45 5.18
CA MET A 15 -2.96 15.66 4.70
C MET A 15 -4.03 15.34 5.74
N GLY A 16 -3.64 15.19 7.01
CA GLY A 16 -4.57 15.02 8.13
C GLY A 16 -5.20 13.62 8.23
N VAL A 17 -4.61 12.60 7.58
CA VAL A 17 -4.98 11.20 7.82
C VAL A 17 -4.25 10.71 9.07
N PRO A 18 -4.95 10.26 10.12
CA PRO A 18 -4.34 9.81 11.36
C PRO A 18 -3.49 8.54 11.17
N VAL A 19 -2.24 8.62 11.60
CA VAL A 19 -1.27 7.50 11.62
C VAL A 19 -0.52 7.53 12.93
N PRO A 20 -0.04 6.40 13.46
CA PRO A 20 0.85 6.38 14.62
C PRO A 20 2.14 7.16 14.36
N GLU A 21 2.74 7.72 15.40
CA GLU A 21 4.05 8.36 15.28
C GLU A 21 5.13 7.33 14.96
N GLY A 22 6.08 7.70 14.12
CA GLY A 22 7.16 6.80 13.73
C GLY A 22 8.30 7.49 13.03
N ARG A 23 9.42 6.80 12.95
CA ARG A 23 10.69 7.29 12.39
C ARG A 23 11.38 6.22 11.57
N VAL A 24 11.96 6.62 10.44
CA VAL A 24 12.79 5.72 9.62
C VAL A 24 14.21 5.64 10.18
N ALA A 25 14.81 4.45 10.09
CA ALA A 25 16.19 4.19 10.48
C ALA A 25 16.87 3.31 9.43
N PHE A 26 18.14 3.59 9.14
CA PHE A 26 18.95 2.87 8.15
C PHE A 26 20.03 2.01 8.81
N THR A 27 20.29 2.23 10.10
CA THR A 27 21.25 1.48 10.90
C THR A 27 20.61 1.04 12.21
N VAL A 28 21.25 0.10 12.90
CA VAL A 28 20.81 -0.37 14.22
C VAL A 28 20.86 0.76 15.25
N ASP A 29 21.93 1.54 15.23
CA ASP A 29 22.11 2.65 16.17
C ASP A 29 21.03 3.72 15.95
N GLU A 30 20.76 4.09 14.68
CA GLU A 30 19.64 4.98 14.34
C GLU A 30 18.30 4.43 14.82
N ALA A 31 18.05 3.13 14.69
CA ALA A 31 16.79 2.52 15.14
C ALA A 31 16.56 2.73 16.64
N VAL A 32 17.62 2.58 17.45
CA VAL A 32 17.56 2.82 18.90
C VAL A 32 17.41 4.31 19.22
N GLU A 33 18.12 5.19 18.51
CA GLU A 33 17.98 6.64 18.70
C GLU A 33 16.57 7.12 18.33
N LYS A 34 16.05 6.65 17.20
CA LYS A 34 14.70 7.00 16.73
C LYS A 34 13.61 6.46 17.66
N ALA A 35 13.81 5.29 18.25
CA ALA A 35 12.90 4.76 19.26
C ALA A 35 12.82 5.66 20.51
N LYS A 36 13.94 6.25 20.94
CA LYS A 36 13.95 7.19 22.09
C LYS A 36 13.19 8.50 21.83
N GLU A 37 12.98 8.87 20.56
CA GLU A 37 12.20 10.06 20.19
C GLU A 37 10.67 9.82 20.30
N LEU A 38 10.24 8.55 20.45
CA LEU A 38 8.83 8.19 20.55
C LEU A 38 8.41 8.12 22.03
N ASP A 39 7.28 8.73 22.35
CA ASP A 39 6.70 8.73 23.70
C ASP A 39 5.78 7.50 23.89
N THR A 40 6.39 6.32 23.98
CA THR A 40 5.66 5.04 24.07
C THR A 40 6.44 3.98 24.84
N ASP A 41 5.72 3.06 25.47
CA ASP A 41 6.29 1.87 26.09
C ASP A 41 6.32 0.65 25.15
N VAL A 42 5.67 0.77 23.98
CA VAL A 42 5.57 -0.31 22.98
C VAL A 42 5.98 0.21 21.61
N TYR A 43 7.02 -0.40 21.06
CA TYR A 43 7.56 -0.06 19.75
C TYR A 43 7.21 -1.15 18.74
N VAL A 44 6.97 -0.75 17.49
CA VAL A 44 6.81 -1.68 16.37
C VAL A 44 7.95 -1.45 15.39
N VAL A 45 8.79 -2.47 15.22
CA VAL A 45 9.93 -2.45 14.29
C VAL A 45 9.48 -3.09 12.99
N LYS A 46 9.40 -2.30 11.91
CA LYS A 46 8.85 -2.73 10.62
C LYS A 46 9.91 -2.66 9.53
N ALA A 47 10.18 -3.78 8.89
CA ALA A 47 10.99 -3.82 7.67
C ALA A 47 10.32 -3.02 6.54
N GLN A 48 11.09 -2.26 5.79
CA GLN A 48 10.61 -1.45 4.67
C GLN A 48 11.09 -2.05 3.35
N ILE A 49 10.17 -2.66 2.62
CA ILE A 49 10.33 -3.17 1.25
C ILE A 49 9.07 -2.84 0.46
N HIS A 50 9.17 -2.75 -0.88
CA HIS A 50 8.01 -2.53 -1.75
C HIS A 50 7.18 -3.81 -1.96
N ALA A 51 6.78 -4.46 -0.86
CA ALA A 51 5.92 -5.63 -0.89
C ALA A 51 5.01 -5.72 0.32
N GLY A 52 3.81 -6.25 0.12
CA GLY A 52 2.87 -6.60 1.17
C GLY A 52 3.23 -7.93 1.86
N GLY A 53 2.47 -8.31 2.89
CA GLY A 53 2.66 -9.56 3.61
C GLY A 53 3.87 -9.60 4.55
N ARG A 54 4.50 -8.44 4.82
CA ARG A 54 5.69 -8.33 5.69
C ARG A 54 5.47 -8.90 7.08
N GLY A 55 4.28 -8.71 7.66
CA GLY A 55 3.93 -9.27 8.97
C GLY A 55 4.02 -10.79 9.00
N LYS A 56 3.40 -11.46 8.02
CA LYS A 56 3.43 -12.93 7.87
C LYS A 56 4.84 -13.45 7.61
N ALA A 57 5.69 -12.67 6.91
CA ALA A 57 7.09 -13.01 6.64
C ALA A 57 8.04 -12.71 7.82
N GLY A 58 7.53 -12.26 8.97
CA GLY A 58 8.32 -11.93 10.15
C GLY A 58 9.08 -10.60 10.05
N GLY A 59 8.69 -9.72 9.12
CA GLY A 59 9.25 -8.38 8.93
C GLY A 59 8.66 -7.31 9.84
N VAL A 60 7.75 -7.67 10.76
CA VAL A 60 7.15 -6.78 11.76
C VAL A 60 7.33 -7.40 13.13
N LYS A 61 7.94 -6.66 14.07
CA LYS A 61 8.25 -7.10 15.43
C LYS A 61 7.77 -6.09 16.44
N ILE A 62 7.20 -6.57 17.56
CA ILE A 62 6.76 -5.73 18.67
C ILE A 62 7.84 -5.79 19.76
N ALA A 63 8.36 -4.64 20.15
CA ALA A 63 9.36 -4.47 21.18
C ALA A 63 8.80 -3.68 22.37
N LYS A 64 9.16 -4.07 23.58
CA LYS A 64 8.76 -3.44 24.85
C LYS A 64 9.93 -2.75 25.56
N SER A 65 11.06 -2.68 24.91
CA SER A 65 12.25 -2.02 25.41
C SER A 65 13.18 -1.61 24.26
N LEU A 66 14.05 -0.64 24.50
CA LEU A 66 15.07 -0.22 23.53
C LEU A 66 16.07 -1.36 23.21
N SER A 67 16.34 -2.25 24.15
CA SER A 67 17.18 -3.43 23.90
C SER A 67 16.52 -4.45 22.95
N GLU A 68 15.20 -4.59 23.00
CA GLU A 68 14.47 -5.40 22.03
C GLU A 68 14.42 -4.71 20.66
N VAL A 69 14.27 -3.39 20.60
CA VAL A 69 14.38 -2.63 19.33
C VAL A 69 15.74 -2.88 18.68
N GLU A 70 16.84 -2.80 19.46
CA GLU A 70 18.19 -3.08 18.97
C GLU A 70 18.31 -4.52 18.43
N ALA A 71 17.81 -5.51 19.18
CA ALA A 71 17.87 -6.92 18.81
C ALA A 71 17.10 -7.17 17.49
N TYR A 72 15.88 -6.62 17.37
CA TYR A 72 15.06 -6.77 16.16
C TYR A 72 15.63 -5.98 14.98
N ALA A 73 16.22 -4.82 15.20
CA ALA A 73 16.92 -4.08 14.16
C ALA A 73 18.11 -4.90 13.60
N LYS A 74 18.89 -5.54 14.45
CA LYS A 74 19.97 -6.46 14.02
C LYS A 74 19.45 -7.69 13.29
N GLU A 75 18.28 -8.23 13.67
CA GLU A 75 17.67 -9.38 13.00
C GLU A 75 17.15 -9.01 11.61
N LEU A 76 16.58 -7.82 11.45
CA LEU A 76 15.84 -7.44 10.24
C LEU A 76 16.71 -6.76 9.19
N LEU A 77 17.65 -5.88 9.59
CA LEU A 77 18.53 -5.19 8.62
C LEU A 77 19.45 -6.19 7.91
N GLY A 78 19.49 -6.11 6.58
CA GLY A 78 20.25 -7.03 5.72
C GLY A 78 19.57 -8.40 5.51
N LYS A 79 18.45 -8.68 6.17
CA LYS A 79 17.69 -9.93 5.97
C LYS A 79 16.92 -9.87 4.66
N THR A 80 16.92 -10.97 3.92
CA THR A 80 16.03 -11.14 2.77
C THR A 80 14.66 -11.60 3.24
N LEU A 81 13.63 -10.79 3.02
CA LEU A 81 12.24 -11.16 3.28
C LEU A 81 11.62 -11.76 2.03
N VAL A 82 11.01 -12.93 2.20
CA VAL A 82 10.23 -13.62 1.17
C VAL A 82 8.76 -13.49 1.51
N THR A 83 8.00 -12.82 0.64
CA THR A 83 6.55 -12.69 0.74
C THR A 83 5.93 -13.24 -0.55
N HIS A 84 4.60 -13.39 -0.57
CA HIS A 84 3.92 -13.80 -1.81
C HIS A 84 4.11 -12.79 -2.97
N GLN A 85 4.40 -11.51 -2.65
CA GLN A 85 4.61 -10.46 -3.66
C GLN A 85 6.06 -10.34 -4.13
N THR A 86 7.05 -10.71 -3.29
CA THR A 86 8.48 -10.65 -3.69
C THR A 86 8.93 -11.81 -4.54
N GLY A 87 8.13 -12.89 -4.60
CA GLY A 87 8.58 -14.15 -5.18
C GLY A 87 9.68 -14.84 -4.32
N PRO A 88 10.21 -16.00 -4.80
CA PRO A 88 11.14 -16.82 -4.01
C PRO A 88 12.52 -16.18 -3.76
N GLN A 89 12.93 -15.20 -4.57
CA GLN A 89 14.18 -14.46 -4.40
C GLN A 89 14.11 -13.49 -3.21
N GLY A 90 12.92 -13.05 -2.83
CA GLY A 90 12.73 -12.10 -1.74
C GLY A 90 13.27 -10.69 -2.03
N LYS A 91 13.22 -9.83 -1.04
CA LYS A 91 13.82 -8.47 -1.05
C LYS A 91 14.64 -8.26 0.21
N GLU A 92 15.83 -7.67 0.07
CA GLU A 92 16.70 -7.31 1.19
C GLU A 92 16.14 -6.10 1.94
N VAL A 93 16.12 -6.19 3.27
CA VAL A 93 15.69 -5.11 4.15
C VAL A 93 16.84 -4.13 4.37
N LYS A 94 16.78 -2.96 3.76
CA LYS A 94 17.82 -1.93 3.84
C LYS A 94 17.47 -0.80 4.83
N ARG A 95 16.22 -0.76 5.30
CA ARG A 95 15.72 0.26 6.24
C ARG A 95 14.59 -0.29 7.08
N LEU A 96 14.41 0.33 8.25
CA LEU A 96 13.35 0.01 9.21
C LEU A 96 12.50 1.25 9.44
N TYR A 97 11.25 1.03 9.79
CA TYR A 97 10.37 2.04 10.35
C TYR A 97 10.07 1.67 11.80
N ILE A 98 10.43 2.54 12.73
CA ILE A 98 10.18 2.38 14.15
C ILE A 98 8.95 3.20 14.48
N GLU A 99 7.90 2.56 14.94
CA GLU A 99 6.59 3.17 15.16
C GLU A 99 6.10 2.90 16.57
N GLU A 100 5.31 3.81 17.13
CA GLU A 100 4.62 3.56 18.40
C GLU A 100 3.56 2.47 18.22
N GLY A 101 3.44 1.60 19.22
CA GLY A 101 2.36 0.64 19.29
C GLY A 101 1.04 1.32 19.66
N CYS A 102 -0.08 0.72 19.26
CA CYS A 102 -1.41 1.18 19.67
C CYS A 102 -2.26 0.02 20.19
N ASP A 103 -3.29 0.35 20.99
CA ASP A 103 -4.27 -0.60 21.51
C ASP A 103 -5.29 -0.96 20.44
N ILE A 104 -5.00 -1.98 19.64
CA ILE A 104 -5.84 -2.44 18.53
C ILE A 104 -7.06 -3.18 19.09
N GLN A 105 -8.25 -2.65 18.84
CA GLN A 105 -9.51 -3.32 19.18
C GLN A 105 -10.04 -4.13 18.01
N LYS A 106 -10.02 -3.58 16.80
CA LYS A 106 -10.43 -4.27 15.59
C LYS A 106 -9.68 -3.75 14.38
N GLU A 107 -9.41 -4.65 13.44
CA GLU A 107 -8.76 -4.38 12.16
C GLU A 107 -9.79 -4.36 11.03
N TYR A 108 -9.58 -3.49 10.03
CA TYR A 108 -10.40 -3.32 8.85
C TYR A 108 -9.52 -3.17 7.61
N TYR A 109 -10.11 -3.41 6.46
CA TYR A 109 -9.53 -3.07 5.16
C TYR A 109 -10.19 -1.82 4.58
N VAL A 110 -9.39 -0.92 4.01
CA VAL A 110 -9.87 0.23 3.24
C VAL A 110 -8.95 0.48 2.05
N GLY A 111 -9.55 0.68 0.87
CA GLY A 111 -8.80 1.02 -0.34
C GLY A 111 -9.58 1.95 -1.27
N PHE A 112 -8.83 2.78 -2.00
CA PHE A 112 -9.32 3.57 -3.12
C PHE A 112 -8.65 3.10 -4.41
N VAL A 113 -9.43 2.85 -5.43
CA VAL A 113 -8.98 2.42 -6.75
C VAL A 113 -9.79 3.11 -7.84
N ILE A 114 -9.25 3.15 -9.06
CA ILE A 114 -10.04 3.51 -10.24
C ILE A 114 -10.73 2.24 -10.75
N ASP A 115 -12.05 2.18 -10.62
CA ASP A 115 -12.85 1.09 -11.16
C ASP A 115 -13.05 1.30 -12.67
N ARG A 116 -12.44 0.42 -13.47
CA ARG A 116 -12.51 0.47 -14.93
C ARG A 116 -13.89 0.18 -15.52
N ALA A 117 -14.77 -0.45 -14.75
CA ALA A 117 -16.14 -0.72 -15.22
C ALA A 117 -17.02 0.54 -15.18
N THR A 118 -16.72 1.45 -14.25
CA THR A 118 -17.47 2.69 -14.03
C THR A 118 -16.69 3.94 -14.42
N ASP A 119 -15.39 3.82 -14.72
CA ASP A 119 -14.44 4.93 -14.94
C ASP A 119 -14.45 5.94 -13.79
N ARG A 120 -14.62 5.46 -12.57
CA ARG A 120 -14.74 6.29 -11.37
C ARG A 120 -13.86 5.78 -10.24
N VAL A 121 -13.48 6.68 -9.35
CA VAL A 121 -12.87 6.31 -8.09
C VAL A 121 -13.89 5.56 -7.24
N THR A 122 -13.47 4.41 -6.75
CA THR A 122 -14.30 3.55 -5.89
C THR A 122 -13.57 3.31 -4.56
N LEU A 123 -14.26 3.63 -3.48
CA LEU A 123 -13.88 3.25 -2.13
C LEU A 123 -14.32 1.80 -1.89
N MET A 124 -13.39 0.96 -1.51
CA MET A 124 -13.65 -0.41 -1.06
C MET A 124 -13.31 -0.51 0.43
N ALA A 125 -14.13 -1.22 1.19
CA ALA A 125 -13.90 -1.46 2.60
C ALA A 125 -14.46 -2.80 3.05
N SER A 126 -13.79 -3.42 4.03
CA SER A 126 -14.21 -4.67 4.64
C SER A 126 -13.90 -4.68 6.14
N GLU A 127 -14.66 -5.45 6.92
CA GLU A 127 -14.33 -5.75 8.31
C GLU A 127 -13.25 -6.84 8.46
N GLU A 128 -12.79 -7.44 7.36
CA GLU A 128 -11.74 -8.45 7.30
C GLU A 128 -10.38 -7.76 7.07
N GLY A 129 -9.91 -7.01 8.08
CA GLY A 129 -8.60 -6.38 8.06
C GLY A 129 -7.47 -7.35 8.40
N GLY A 130 -6.22 -6.99 8.03
CA GLY A 130 -5.04 -7.82 8.29
C GLY A 130 -4.96 -9.11 7.45
N THR A 131 -5.89 -9.30 6.52
CA THR A 131 -5.96 -10.46 5.61
C THR A 131 -5.71 -10.03 4.15
N GLU A 132 -5.47 -11.00 3.27
CA GLU A 132 -5.38 -10.74 1.83
C GLU A 132 -6.78 -10.43 1.28
N ILE A 133 -7.01 -9.22 0.83
CA ILE A 133 -8.35 -8.79 0.36
C ILE A 133 -8.78 -9.55 -0.89
N GLU A 134 -7.84 -10.05 -1.69
CA GLU A 134 -8.08 -10.87 -2.86
C GLU A 134 -8.71 -12.22 -2.47
N GLU A 135 -8.28 -12.81 -1.36
CA GLU A 135 -8.88 -14.05 -0.81
C GLU A 135 -10.32 -13.79 -0.33
N VAL A 136 -10.55 -12.63 0.32
CA VAL A 136 -11.91 -12.22 0.73
C VAL A 136 -12.77 -11.97 -0.50
N ALA A 137 -12.25 -11.34 -1.54
CA ALA A 137 -12.98 -11.09 -2.79
C ALA A 137 -13.36 -12.39 -3.53
N ALA A 138 -12.52 -13.41 -3.45
CA ALA A 138 -12.76 -14.70 -4.08
C ALA A 138 -13.72 -15.58 -3.29
N SER A 139 -13.65 -15.57 -1.95
CA SER A 139 -14.39 -16.49 -1.08
C SER A 139 -15.68 -15.91 -0.51
N THR A 140 -15.68 -14.62 -0.17
CA THR A 140 -16.78 -13.92 0.50
C THR A 140 -16.95 -12.48 -0.01
N PRO A 141 -17.21 -12.28 -1.33
CA PRO A 141 -17.29 -10.96 -1.96
C PRO A 141 -18.33 -10.03 -1.32
N GLU A 142 -19.36 -10.57 -0.67
CA GLU A 142 -20.39 -9.83 0.06
C GLU A 142 -19.86 -9.09 1.29
N LYS A 143 -18.66 -9.43 1.78
CA LYS A 143 -17.98 -8.72 2.86
C LYS A 143 -17.22 -7.47 2.40
N ILE A 144 -17.13 -7.26 1.09
CA ILE A 144 -16.49 -6.07 0.52
C ILE A 144 -17.56 -5.07 0.11
N PHE A 145 -17.64 -4.00 0.86
CA PHE A 145 -18.53 -2.88 0.56
C PHE A 145 -17.85 -1.90 -0.38
N LYS A 146 -18.59 -1.45 -1.40
CA LYS A 146 -18.08 -0.52 -2.42
C LYS A 146 -18.92 0.74 -2.45
N GLU A 147 -18.24 1.86 -2.64
CA GLU A 147 -18.87 3.16 -2.82
C GLU A 147 -18.24 3.85 -4.03
N THR A 148 -18.99 4.00 -5.11
CA THR A 148 -18.57 4.72 -6.29
C THR A 148 -18.72 6.22 -6.08
N ILE A 149 -17.67 6.98 -6.35
CA ILE A 149 -17.59 8.40 -6.03
C ILE A 149 -17.79 9.21 -7.31
N ASP A 150 -18.71 10.17 -7.25
CA ASP A 150 -18.89 11.13 -8.32
C ASP A 150 -17.72 12.13 -8.34
N PRO A 151 -16.99 12.28 -9.46
CA PRO A 151 -15.81 13.14 -9.51
C PRO A 151 -16.09 14.64 -9.31
N VAL A 152 -17.33 15.08 -9.53
CA VAL A 152 -17.73 16.48 -9.34
C VAL A 152 -18.02 16.78 -7.87
N VAL A 153 -18.63 15.82 -7.17
CA VAL A 153 -19.05 15.99 -5.75
C VAL A 153 -17.94 15.54 -4.79
N GLY A 154 -17.12 14.57 -5.19
CA GLY A 154 -16.17 13.89 -4.30
C GLY A 154 -16.84 12.94 -3.30
N LEU A 155 -16.09 12.44 -2.34
CA LEU A 155 -16.61 11.57 -1.30
C LEU A 155 -17.42 12.37 -0.29
N ALA A 156 -18.75 12.27 -0.38
CA ALA A 156 -19.64 12.99 0.52
C ALA A 156 -19.65 12.37 1.94
N PRO A 157 -19.83 13.18 3.00
CA PRO A 157 -19.82 12.70 4.39
C PRO A 157 -20.83 11.59 4.69
N TYR A 158 -21.95 11.55 4.01
CA TYR A 158 -22.94 10.49 4.21
C TYR A 158 -22.48 9.16 3.62
N GLN A 159 -21.76 9.19 2.49
CA GLN A 159 -21.16 7.99 1.87
C GLN A 159 -20.09 7.41 2.78
N ALA A 160 -19.18 8.25 3.28
CA ALA A 160 -18.14 7.84 4.23
C ALA A 160 -18.74 7.22 5.51
N ARG A 161 -19.79 7.81 6.07
CA ARG A 161 -20.50 7.23 7.23
C ARG A 161 -21.19 5.92 6.87
N ARG A 162 -21.80 5.81 5.70
CA ARG A 162 -22.45 4.58 5.23
C ARG A 162 -21.47 3.42 5.18
N ILE A 163 -20.29 3.64 4.60
CA ILE A 163 -19.21 2.64 4.57
C ILE A 163 -18.77 2.28 5.99
N ALA A 164 -18.52 3.26 6.86
CA ALA A 164 -18.12 3.00 8.23
C ALA A 164 -19.17 2.17 9.02
N PHE A 165 -20.47 2.38 8.78
CA PHE A 165 -21.54 1.54 9.34
C PHE A 165 -21.52 0.13 8.75
N ASN A 166 -21.34 0.01 7.45
CA ASN A 166 -21.39 -1.29 6.74
C ASN A 166 -20.27 -2.23 7.19
N ILE A 167 -19.09 -1.70 7.52
CA ILE A 167 -17.97 -2.49 8.03
C ILE A 167 -17.97 -2.60 9.57
N ASN A 168 -19.07 -2.29 10.23
CA ASN A 168 -19.25 -2.44 11.67
C ASN A 168 -18.23 -1.65 12.52
N ILE A 169 -17.85 -0.44 12.11
CA ILE A 169 -17.06 0.46 12.97
C ILE A 169 -17.90 0.85 14.20
N PRO A 170 -17.33 0.83 15.42
CA PRO A 170 -18.02 1.22 16.64
C PRO A 170 -18.69 2.61 16.51
N LYS A 171 -19.89 2.74 17.05
CA LYS A 171 -20.76 3.91 16.86
C LYS A 171 -20.06 5.22 17.25
N GLU A 172 -19.28 5.21 18.32
CA GLU A 172 -18.49 6.34 18.82
C GLU A 172 -17.38 6.76 17.83
N SER A 173 -16.87 5.83 17.02
CA SER A 173 -15.78 6.05 16.06
C SER A 173 -16.26 6.41 14.66
N ILE A 174 -17.57 6.29 14.34
CA ILE A 174 -18.13 6.52 13.00
C ILE A 174 -17.75 7.90 12.42
N ASN A 175 -17.83 8.95 13.23
CA ASN A 175 -17.51 10.29 12.75
C ASN A 175 -16.00 10.49 12.52
N LYS A 176 -15.15 9.85 13.34
CA LYS A 176 -13.71 9.83 13.15
C LYS A 176 -13.35 9.05 11.87
N ALA A 177 -13.97 7.88 11.67
CA ALA A 177 -13.82 7.08 10.46
C ALA A 177 -14.26 7.82 9.19
N ALA A 178 -15.40 8.52 9.25
CA ALA A 178 -15.87 9.30 8.10
C ALA A 178 -14.90 10.44 7.74
N LYS A 179 -14.34 11.15 8.72
CA LYS A 179 -13.30 12.16 8.50
C LYS A 179 -12.04 11.55 7.93
N PHE A 180 -11.61 10.40 8.46
CA PHE A 180 -10.49 9.63 7.97
C PHE A 180 -10.64 9.26 6.50
N LEU A 181 -11.78 8.68 6.11
CA LEU A 181 -12.06 8.28 4.73
C LEU A 181 -12.08 9.47 3.76
N ILE A 182 -12.60 10.62 4.18
CA ILE A 182 -12.60 11.84 3.37
C ILE A 182 -11.17 12.37 3.20
N ALA A 183 -10.36 12.40 4.27
CA ALA A 183 -8.97 12.82 4.19
C ALA A 183 -8.17 11.88 3.28
N LEU A 184 -8.39 10.56 3.37
CA LEU A 184 -7.75 9.56 2.52
C LEU A 184 -8.15 9.71 1.04
N TYR A 185 -9.42 10.02 0.77
CA TYR A 185 -9.90 10.35 -0.58
C TYR A 185 -9.16 11.57 -1.14
N ASN A 186 -8.96 12.61 -0.32
CA ASN A 186 -8.22 13.80 -0.75
C ASN A 186 -6.76 13.46 -1.08
N VAL A 187 -6.11 12.56 -0.31
CA VAL A 187 -4.78 12.05 -0.67
C VAL A 187 -4.81 11.41 -2.06
N PHE A 188 -5.80 10.54 -2.32
CA PHE A 188 -5.93 9.85 -3.59
C PHE A 188 -6.03 10.83 -4.77
N ILE A 189 -6.87 11.86 -4.64
CA ILE A 189 -7.11 12.84 -5.71
C ILE A 189 -5.97 13.84 -5.85
N GLU A 190 -5.54 14.47 -4.74
CA GLU A 190 -4.57 15.57 -4.78
C GLU A 190 -3.15 15.11 -5.13
N LYS A 191 -2.85 13.82 -4.89
CA LYS A 191 -1.53 13.24 -5.19
C LYS A 191 -1.52 12.38 -6.46
N ASP A 192 -2.61 12.37 -7.24
CA ASP A 192 -2.76 11.52 -8.42
C ASP A 192 -2.41 10.05 -8.15
N ALA A 193 -2.91 9.53 -7.04
CA ALA A 193 -2.71 8.13 -6.73
C ALA A 193 -3.56 7.24 -7.65
N SER A 194 -3.01 6.12 -8.07
CA SER A 194 -3.74 5.06 -8.79
C SER A 194 -4.32 4.02 -7.84
N ILE A 195 -3.67 3.82 -6.69
CA ILE A 195 -4.12 2.98 -5.57
C ILE A 195 -3.72 3.65 -4.27
N VAL A 196 -4.65 3.68 -3.32
CA VAL A 196 -4.35 3.93 -1.90
C VAL A 196 -5.01 2.82 -1.11
N GLU A 197 -4.20 2.07 -0.35
CA GLU A 197 -4.66 0.91 0.41
C GLU A 197 -4.13 0.98 1.84
N ILE A 198 -4.99 0.69 2.79
CA ILE A 198 -4.69 0.59 4.22
C ILE A 198 -5.15 -0.79 4.71
N ASN A 199 -4.20 -1.62 5.09
CA ASN A 199 -4.46 -2.96 5.58
C ASN A 199 -3.43 -3.36 6.66
N PRO A 200 -3.78 -3.15 7.95
CA PRO A 200 -5.10 -2.75 8.45
C PRO A 200 -5.28 -1.24 8.72
N LEU A 201 -6.52 -0.77 8.59
CA LEU A 201 -7.09 0.33 9.32
C LEU A 201 -7.54 -0.21 10.68
N VAL A 202 -7.35 0.52 11.76
CA VAL A 202 -7.74 0.03 13.09
C VAL A 202 -8.61 1.01 13.85
N THR A 203 -9.44 0.47 14.75
CA THR A 203 -10.02 1.22 15.87
C THR A 203 -9.26 0.91 17.13
N THR A 204 -9.01 1.93 17.97
CA THR A 204 -8.31 1.79 19.26
C THR A 204 -9.27 1.79 20.43
N GLY A 205 -8.79 1.42 21.64
CA GLY A 205 -9.57 1.46 22.86
C GLY A 205 -10.13 2.84 23.21
N ASP A 206 -9.44 3.92 22.81
CA ASP A 206 -9.90 5.31 22.95
C ASP A 206 -10.88 5.75 21.84
N GLY A 207 -11.25 4.82 20.97
CA GLY A 207 -12.17 5.07 19.86
C GLY A 207 -11.55 5.91 18.73
N ASP A 208 -10.22 5.94 18.63
CA ASP A 208 -9.53 6.52 17.48
C ASP A 208 -9.51 5.58 16.27
N VAL A 209 -9.27 6.18 15.10
CA VAL A 209 -9.20 5.46 13.83
C VAL A 209 -7.85 5.79 13.19
N LEU A 210 -7.01 4.78 13.02
CA LEU A 210 -5.61 4.94 12.60
C LEU A 210 -5.27 4.02 11.42
N ALA A 211 -4.41 4.49 10.49
CA ALA A 211 -3.80 3.64 9.49
C ALA A 211 -2.52 3.01 10.04
N LEU A 212 -2.48 1.69 10.19
CA LEU A 212 -1.28 0.97 10.62
C LEU A 212 -0.36 0.57 9.48
N ASP A 213 -0.86 0.53 8.27
CA ASP A 213 -0.06 0.37 7.05
C ASP A 213 -0.43 1.45 6.04
N ALA A 214 0.41 1.64 5.04
CA ALA A 214 0.18 2.60 3.96
C ALA A 214 0.80 2.05 2.67
N LYS A 215 -0.04 1.75 1.71
CA LYS A 215 0.37 1.40 0.35
C LYS A 215 -0.22 2.42 -0.60
N ILE A 216 0.65 3.16 -1.27
CA ILE A 216 0.27 4.16 -2.25
C ILE A 216 1.03 3.90 -3.53
N ASN A 217 0.29 3.84 -4.64
CA ASN A 217 0.86 3.85 -5.98
C ASN A 217 0.38 5.11 -6.68
N PHE A 218 1.28 5.78 -7.37
CA PHE A 218 0.99 7.01 -8.10
C PHE A 218 0.87 6.74 -9.60
N ASP A 219 0.13 7.60 -10.29
CA ASP A 219 0.13 7.62 -11.74
C ASP A 219 1.45 8.20 -12.25
N ASP A 220 2.24 7.40 -12.95
CA ASP A 220 3.54 7.82 -13.49
C ASP A 220 3.42 8.99 -14.46
N ASN A 221 2.28 9.09 -15.16
CA ASN A 221 2.01 10.19 -16.08
C ASN A 221 1.76 11.52 -15.37
N ALA A 222 1.47 11.52 -14.08
CA ALA A 222 1.23 12.72 -13.28
C ALA A 222 2.46 13.18 -12.47
N LEU A 223 3.52 12.37 -12.39
CA LEU A 223 4.69 12.65 -11.54
C LEU A 223 5.42 13.94 -11.90
N PHE A 224 5.30 14.43 -13.15
CA PHE A 224 5.92 15.69 -13.56
C PHE A 224 5.42 16.90 -12.72
N ARG A 225 4.22 16.82 -12.16
CA ARG A 225 3.63 17.85 -11.29
C ARG A 225 3.81 17.57 -9.78
N HIS A 226 4.36 16.40 -9.41
CA HIS A 226 4.59 15.95 -8.03
C HIS A 226 6.09 15.71 -7.78
N LYS A 227 6.88 16.77 -7.80
CA LYS A 227 8.33 16.67 -7.58
C LYS A 227 8.69 16.17 -6.19
N ASP A 228 7.86 16.50 -5.19
CA ASP A 228 7.96 16.00 -3.81
C ASP A 228 7.80 14.49 -3.73
N ILE A 229 6.94 13.92 -4.56
CA ILE A 229 6.75 12.46 -4.64
C ILE A 229 7.90 11.79 -5.41
N LEU A 230 8.43 12.42 -6.45
CA LEU A 230 9.58 11.90 -7.18
C LEU A 230 10.82 11.70 -6.29
N GLU A 231 11.00 12.53 -5.25
CA GLU A 231 12.09 12.40 -4.27
C GLU A 231 11.98 11.12 -3.42
N PHE A 232 10.78 10.50 -3.37
CA PHE A 232 10.54 9.24 -2.66
C PHE A 232 10.90 8.01 -3.47
N ARG A 233 11.25 8.17 -4.76
CA ARG A 233 11.57 7.04 -5.64
C ARG A 233 12.79 6.29 -5.13
N ASP A 234 12.65 4.99 -4.98
CA ASP A 234 13.73 4.08 -4.59
C ASP A 234 14.10 3.16 -5.75
N LEU A 235 15.16 3.53 -6.46
CA LEU A 235 15.65 2.77 -7.62
C LEU A 235 16.14 1.37 -7.25
N GLU A 236 16.51 1.13 -5.99
CA GLU A 236 16.97 -0.20 -5.54
C GLU A 236 15.81 -1.20 -5.38
N GLU A 237 14.59 -0.69 -5.30
CA GLU A 237 13.38 -1.51 -5.24
C GLU A 237 12.76 -1.78 -6.63
N GLU A 238 13.18 -1.05 -7.66
CA GLU A 238 12.67 -1.19 -9.02
C GLU A 238 13.43 -2.28 -9.81
N ASP A 239 12.83 -2.76 -10.91
CA ASP A 239 13.50 -3.69 -11.82
C ASP A 239 14.63 -2.95 -12.56
N PRO A 240 15.87 -3.47 -12.56
CA PRO A 240 16.98 -2.83 -13.27
C PRO A 240 16.72 -2.58 -14.77
N LYS A 241 15.91 -3.44 -15.41
CA LYS A 241 15.53 -3.26 -16.83
C LYS A 241 14.52 -2.13 -17.01
N GLU A 242 13.59 -1.94 -16.06
CA GLU A 242 12.68 -0.79 -16.07
C GLU A 242 13.46 0.50 -15.87
N ILE A 243 14.43 0.52 -14.94
CA ILE A 243 15.32 1.67 -14.73
C ILE A 243 16.11 2.00 -15.99
N GLU A 244 16.68 0.98 -16.65
CA GLU A 244 17.47 1.20 -17.87
C GLU A 244 16.57 1.74 -19.00
N ALA A 245 15.38 1.18 -19.20
CA ALA A 245 14.42 1.63 -20.20
C ALA A 245 13.96 3.07 -19.95
N SER A 246 13.74 3.43 -18.70
CA SER A 246 13.28 4.78 -18.32
C SER A 246 14.28 5.89 -18.65
N LYS A 247 15.59 5.59 -18.79
CA LYS A 247 16.61 6.57 -19.24
C LYS A 247 16.41 7.03 -20.68
N TYR A 248 15.65 6.27 -21.46
CA TYR A 248 15.34 6.53 -22.87
C TYR A 248 13.86 6.84 -23.09
N ASP A 249 13.13 7.19 -22.04
CA ASP A 249 11.66 7.41 -22.07
C ASP A 249 10.88 6.20 -22.61
N LEU A 250 11.40 4.99 -22.39
CA LEU A 250 10.76 3.73 -22.77
C LEU A 250 10.10 3.07 -21.57
N SER A 251 8.93 2.46 -21.80
CA SER A 251 8.27 1.60 -20.82
C SER A 251 8.69 0.15 -21.06
N TYR A 252 9.16 -0.53 -20.01
CA TYR A 252 9.48 -1.96 -20.01
C TYR A 252 8.56 -2.68 -19.04
N ILE A 253 8.03 -3.82 -19.46
CA ILE A 253 7.18 -4.68 -18.64
C ILE A 253 7.70 -6.10 -18.75
N ALA A 254 8.19 -6.68 -17.66
CA ALA A 254 8.58 -8.08 -17.59
C ALA A 254 7.32 -8.95 -17.42
N LEU A 255 7.18 -9.93 -18.31
CA LEU A 255 6.16 -10.98 -18.20
C LEU A 255 6.88 -12.34 -18.20
N ASP A 256 6.26 -13.36 -17.61
CA ASP A 256 6.75 -14.72 -17.70
C ASP A 256 6.46 -15.26 -19.10
N GLY A 257 7.50 -15.52 -19.89
CA GLY A 257 7.36 -16.04 -21.25
C GLY A 257 8.65 -15.94 -22.05
N ASP A 258 8.66 -16.57 -23.23
CA ASP A 258 9.82 -16.68 -24.11
C ASP A 258 9.78 -15.71 -25.29
N ILE A 259 8.71 -14.92 -25.42
CA ILE A 259 8.49 -14.00 -26.54
C ILE A 259 8.59 -12.55 -26.07
N GLY A 260 9.54 -11.80 -26.62
CA GLY A 260 9.65 -10.36 -26.41
C GLY A 260 8.90 -9.59 -27.51
N CYS A 261 8.17 -8.54 -27.11
CA CYS A 261 7.49 -7.63 -28.02
C CYS A 261 8.02 -6.21 -27.83
N MET A 262 8.34 -5.53 -28.93
CA MET A 262 8.66 -4.09 -28.94
C MET A 262 7.71 -3.37 -29.87
N VAL A 263 7.02 -2.38 -29.36
CA VAL A 263 5.94 -1.66 -30.07
C VAL A 263 5.91 -0.18 -29.67
N ASN A 264 5.28 0.66 -30.50
CA ASN A 264 5.22 2.11 -30.30
C ASN A 264 4.10 2.57 -29.35
N GLY A 265 3.40 1.69 -28.68
CA GLY A 265 2.35 2.11 -27.76
C GLY A 265 1.57 0.94 -27.16
N ALA A 266 0.93 1.21 -26.02
CA ALA A 266 0.24 0.20 -25.24
C ALA A 266 -0.88 -0.52 -26.01
N GLY A 267 -1.64 0.18 -26.85
CA GLY A 267 -2.70 -0.43 -27.67
C GLY A 267 -2.16 -1.44 -28.67
N LEU A 268 -1.03 -1.13 -29.34
CA LEU A 268 -0.36 -2.05 -30.25
C LEU A 268 0.26 -3.23 -29.47
N ALA A 269 0.83 -2.98 -28.30
CA ALA A 269 1.35 -4.04 -27.42
C ALA A 269 0.24 -5.05 -27.06
N MET A 270 -0.91 -4.58 -26.64
CA MET A 270 -2.05 -5.43 -26.28
C MET A 270 -2.55 -6.25 -27.47
N ALA A 271 -2.71 -5.62 -28.64
CA ALA A 271 -3.13 -6.31 -29.87
C ALA A 271 -2.10 -7.35 -30.32
N THR A 272 -0.80 -7.04 -30.21
CA THR A 272 0.28 -7.98 -30.54
C THR A 272 0.26 -9.19 -29.59
N MET A 273 0.12 -8.98 -28.30
CA MET A 273 0.03 -10.05 -27.30
C MET A 273 -1.23 -10.91 -27.52
N ASP A 274 -2.39 -10.30 -27.79
CA ASP A 274 -3.61 -11.04 -28.12
C ASP A 274 -3.40 -11.93 -29.37
N THR A 275 -2.72 -11.43 -30.38
CA THR A 275 -2.40 -12.19 -31.60
C THR A 275 -1.45 -13.36 -31.30
N ILE A 276 -0.41 -13.13 -30.49
CA ILE A 276 0.52 -14.20 -30.06
C ILE A 276 -0.23 -15.26 -29.27
N CYS A 277 -1.12 -14.87 -28.35
CA CYS A 277 -1.93 -15.80 -27.58
C CYS A 277 -2.82 -16.70 -28.47
N LEU A 278 -3.45 -16.12 -29.47
CA LEU A 278 -4.32 -16.87 -30.39
C LEU A 278 -3.56 -17.84 -31.27
N LEU A 279 -2.34 -17.48 -31.72
CA LEU A 279 -1.56 -18.27 -32.66
C LEU A 279 -0.61 -19.27 -31.99
N TYR A 280 -0.11 -18.93 -30.79
CA TYR A 280 0.95 -19.69 -30.11
C TYR A 280 0.53 -20.24 -28.75
N THR A 281 -0.76 -20.19 -28.41
CA THR A 281 -1.31 -20.69 -27.14
C THR A 281 -0.64 -20.12 -25.88
N SER A 282 -0.04 -18.93 -25.99
CA SER A 282 0.48 -18.21 -24.82
C SER A 282 -0.68 -17.58 -24.04
N PRO A 283 -0.77 -17.71 -22.71
CA PRO A 283 -1.87 -17.13 -21.95
C PRO A 283 -1.87 -15.59 -22.06
N SER A 284 -3.00 -15.04 -22.51
CA SER A 284 -3.20 -13.59 -22.57
C SER A 284 -3.17 -12.98 -21.15
N PRO A 285 -2.61 -11.77 -20.97
CA PRO A 285 -2.79 -11.03 -19.73
C PRO A 285 -4.25 -10.83 -19.32
N ARG A 286 -5.19 -10.82 -20.30
CA ARG A 286 -6.64 -10.74 -20.05
C ARG A 286 -7.22 -12.04 -19.50
N ASP A 287 -6.64 -13.19 -19.84
CA ASP A 287 -7.13 -14.49 -19.38
C ASP A 287 -6.70 -14.75 -17.94
N ARG A 288 -5.59 -14.20 -17.49
CA ARG A 288 -5.15 -14.25 -16.07
C ARG A 288 -6.04 -13.42 -15.12
N GLN A 289 -6.85 -12.50 -15.65
CA GLN A 289 -7.83 -11.74 -14.85
C GLN A 289 -9.16 -12.47 -14.66
N LYS A 290 -9.36 -13.61 -15.34
CA LYS A 290 -10.60 -14.42 -15.27
C LYS A 290 -10.41 -15.74 -14.50
N SER A 291 -9.21 -16.06 -14.09
CA SER A 291 -8.86 -17.17 -13.22
C SER A 291 -8.41 -16.65 -11.86
#